data_8c4621ddb1c8ea9ddd8ce1628de0f804
#
_entry.id   8c4621ddb1c8ea9ddd8ce1628de0f804
#
_cell.length_a   1.000
_cell.length_b   1.000
_cell.length_c   1.000
_cell.angle_alpha   90.00
_cell.angle_beta   90.00
_cell.angle_gamma   90.00
#
_symmetry.space_group_name_H-M   'P 1'
#
loop_
_entity.id
_entity.type
_entity.pdbx_description
1 polymer ?
#
loop_
_entity_poly.entity_id
_entity_poly.type
_entity_poly.pdbx_seq_one_letter_code
_entity_poly.pdbx_strand_id
1 'polypeptide(L)'
;MKKSFILIAALALAATACDSSTTEQKIETYDNALDEIMTSYRARVQEIDLDESYIINGTAEEEYAKAVEEAEDNLIALTVKTVRKNPSDTIALYALQVAANYVTGYEKLEPAVKAVKGEIAGDEFVRLLGEQIEILKRTAEGSKFVDFTVESFIGDDADGEPQFSKASLSDYVGRGKYVLVDFWSPWCAPCKRAIPALKDIYDKYHGEDFDMLSVAVWEESRNMNYRNTVDTAAVYGINWNTINNGHLEPAALYGIEAIPYLILFGPDGTILKKNPSSAELVGLIGSTLGR
;
A
#
# COMPACT_ATOMS: atom_id res chain seq x y z
N MET A 1 0.11 -39.80 -5.65
CA MET A 1 0.86 -38.97 -6.60
C MET A 1 0.08 -38.87 -7.91
N LYS A 2 -0.75 -37.86 -8.07
CA LYS A 2 -1.31 -37.48 -9.38
C LYS A 2 -1.11 -35.98 -9.48
N LYS A 3 -0.17 -35.56 -10.30
CA LYS A 3 0.03 -34.17 -10.68
C LYS A 3 -1.17 -33.73 -11.52
N SER A 4 -2.12 -33.00 -10.94
CA SER A 4 -3.12 -32.27 -11.71
C SER A 4 -2.45 -31.01 -12.28
N PHE A 5 -2.03 -31.09 -13.53
CA PHE A 5 -1.74 -29.91 -14.32
C PHE A 5 -3.09 -29.25 -14.62
N ILE A 6 -3.37 -28.13 -13.97
CA ILE A 6 -4.41 -27.22 -14.43
C ILE A 6 -3.87 -26.60 -15.72
N LEU A 7 -4.38 -27.11 -16.84
CA LEU A 7 -4.13 -26.57 -18.16
C LEU A 7 -4.86 -25.23 -18.23
N ILE A 8 -4.14 -24.12 -18.10
CA ILE A 8 -4.65 -22.82 -18.50
C ILE A 8 -4.82 -22.91 -20.00
N ALA A 9 -6.08 -23.05 -20.43
CA ALA A 9 -6.43 -23.02 -21.84
C ALA A 9 -6.13 -21.62 -22.37
N ALA A 10 -4.94 -21.44 -22.95
CA ALA A 10 -4.63 -20.27 -23.74
C ALA A 10 -5.57 -20.24 -24.93
N LEU A 11 -6.65 -19.47 -24.85
CA LEU A 11 -7.48 -19.12 -26.01
C LEU A 11 -6.64 -18.21 -26.91
N ALA A 12 -5.86 -18.83 -27.80
CA ALA A 12 -5.29 -18.15 -28.95
C ALA A 12 -6.40 -17.97 -29.98
N LEU A 13 -7.11 -16.86 -29.90
CA LEU A 13 -7.92 -16.37 -31.00
C LEU A 13 -7.13 -15.30 -31.76
N ALA A 14 -6.41 -15.76 -32.80
CA ALA A 14 -5.99 -14.90 -33.88
C ALA A 14 -7.24 -14.57 -34.71
N ALA A 15 -7.70 -13.34 -34.64
CA ALA A 15 -8.59 -12.79 -35.63
C ALA A 15 -8.38 -11.28 -35.74
N THR A 16 -7.82 -10.85 -36.84
CA THR A 16 -7.98 -9.52 -37.41
C THR A 16 -9.40 -9.40 -37.99
N ALA A 17 -10.40 -9.52 -37.14
CA ALA A 17 -11.76 -9.14 -37.48
C ALA A 17 -12.10 -7.87 -36.70
N CYS A 18 -12.66 -6.88 -37.35
CA CYS A 18 -13.26 -5.73 -36.72
C CYS A 18 -14.28 -6.28 -35.71
N ASP A 19 -14.01 -6.12 -34.40
CA ASP A 19 -14.87 -6.63 -33.34
C ASP A 19 -16.16 -5.85 -33.36
N SER A 20 -17.22 -6.44 -33.89
CA SER A 20 -18.55 -5.81 -34.02
C SER A 20 -19.39 -5.98 -32.75
N SER A 21 -18.80 -6.50 -31.65
CA SER A 21 -19.50 -6.68 -30.39
C SER A 21 -19.85 -5.30 -29.76
N THR A 22 -21.04 -5.21 -29.18
CA THR A 22 -21.43 -4.01 -28.43
C THR A 22 -20.61 -3.89 -27.14
N THR A 23 -20.56 -2.70 -26.54
CA THR A 23 -19.90 -2.49 -25.24
C THR A 23 -20.49 -3.41 -24.16
N GLU A 24 -21.81 -3.65 -24.16
CA GLU A 24 -22.48 -4.56 -23.22
C GLU A 24 -21.97 -6.01 -23.38
N GLN A 25 -21.84 -6.49 -24.61
CA GLN A 25 -21.29 -7.83 -24.87
C GLN A 25 -19.79 -7.96 -24.46
N LYS A 26 -19.04 -6.87 -24.57
CA LYS A 26 -17.65 -6.83 -24.10
C LYS A 26 -17.57 -6.84 -22.58
N ILE A 27 -18.48 -6.12 -21.89
CA ILE A 27 -18.61 -6.15 -20.42
C ILE A 27 -18.96 -7.56 -19.96
N GLU A 28 -20.00 -8.19 -20.54
CA GLU A 28 -20.39 -9.55 -20.22
C GLU A 28 -19.23 -10.54 -20.40
N THR A 29 -18.46 -10.39 -21.48
CA THR A 29 -17.27 -11.24 -21.73
C THR A 29 -16.20 -11.02 -20.67
N TYR A 30 -15.99 -9.80 -20.22
CA TYR A 30 -15.04 -9.46 -19.16
C TYR A 30 -15.51 -10.04 -17.82
N ASP A 31 -16.76 -9.87 -17.47
CA ASP A 31 -17.35 -10.35 -16.21
C ASP A 31 -17.32 -11.87 -16.12
N ASN A 32 -17.60 -12.58 -17.21
CA ASN A 32 -17.47 -14.04 -17.26
C ASN A 32 -16.00 -14.49 -17.01
N ALA A 33 -15.03 -13.80 -17.60
CA ALA A 33 -13.62 -14.11 -17.36
C ALA A 33 -13.18 -13.77 -15.93
N LEU A 34 -13.69 -12.68 -15.36
CA LEU A 34 -13.48 -12.34 -13.95
C LEU A 34 -14.06 -13.41 -13.02
N ASP A 35 -15.28 -13.90 -13.30
CA ASP A 35 -15.91 -14.96 -12.48
C ASP A 35 -15.11 -16.28 -12.53
N GLU A 36 -14.51 -16.61 -13.66
CA GLU A 36 -13.56 -17.75 -13.77
C GLU A 36 -12.35 -17.55 -12.85
N ILE A 37 -11.75 -16.34 -12.82
CA ILE A 37 -10.61 -16.02 -11.94
C ILE A 37 -11.04 -16.16 -10.48
N MET A 38 -12.18 -15.57 -10.10
CA MET A 38 -12.69 -15.62 -8.72
C MET A 38 -13.07 -17.04 -8.29
N THR A 39 -13.57 -17.85 -9.22
CA THR A 39 -13.89 -19.26 -8.96
C THR A 39 -12.63 -20.06 -8.71
N SER A 40 -11.58 -19.87 -9.50
CA SER A 40 -10.27 -20.50 -9.31
C SER A 40 -9.65 -20.11 -7.98
N TYR A 41 -9.70 -18.84 -7.63
CA TYR A 41 -9.23 -18.32 -6.34
C TYR A 41 -9.96 -18.99 -5.16
N ARG A 42 -11.31 -19.01 -5.19
CA ARG A 42 -12.13 -19.65 -4.13
C ARG A 42 -11.82 -21.14 -4.00
N ALA A 43 -11.64 -21.84 -5.11
CA ALA A 43 -11.26 -23.25 -5.11
C ALA A 43 -9.90 -23.47 -4.45
N ARG A 44 -8.91 -22.59 -4.73
CA ARG A 44 -7.58 -22.67 -4.11
C ARG A 44 -7.63 -22.37 -2.61
N VAL A 45 -8.38 -21.35 -2.19
CA VAL A 45 -8.61 -21.05 -0.77
C VAL A 45 -9.26 -22.25 -0.07
N GLN A 46 -10.28 -22.85 -0.67
CA GLN A 46 -10.93 -24.05 -0.09
C GLN A 46 -9.98 -25.25 0.02
N GLU A 47 -9.07 -25.44 -0.95
CA GLU A 47 -8.05 -26.48 -0.87
C GLU A 47 -7.12 -26.25 0.32
N ILE A 48 -6.67 -24.99 0.53
CA ILE A 48 -5.81 -24.63 1.66
C ILE A 48 -6.55 -24.85 3.00
N ASP A 49 -7.83 -24.47 3.08
CA ASP A 49 -8.66 -24.63 4.28
C ASP A 49 -8.87 -26.09 4.67
N LEU A 50 -8.95 -27.00 3.68
CA LEU A 50 -9.25 -28.42 3.89
C LEU A 50 -7.99 -29.27 4.08
N ASP A 51 -6.82 -28.77 3.74
CA ASP A 51 -5.56 -29.54 3.88
C ASP A 51 -4.86 -29.14 5.21
N GLU A 52 -5.11 -29.97 6.24
CA GLU A 52 -4.51 -29.78 7.56
C GLU A 52 -2.96 -29.70 7.53
N SER A 53 -2.30 -30.17 6.45
CA SER A 53 -0.84 -30.12 6.33
C SER A 53 -0.30 -28.69 6.27
N TYR A 54 -1.05 -27.76 5.70
CA TYR A 54 -0.67 -26.34 5.67
C TYR A 54 -0.69 -25.72 7.05
N ILE A 55 -1.68 -26.08 7.88
CA ILE A 55 -1.79 -25.61 9.26
C ILE A 55 -0.69 -26.21 10.12
N ILE A 56 -0.47 -27.54 10.02
CA ILE A 56 0.54 -28.25 10.79
C ILE A 56 1.95 -27.76 10.49
N ASN A 57 2.24 -27.47 9.21
CA ASN A 57 3.55 -26.99 8.76
C ASN A 57 3.72 -25.47 8.93
N GLY A 58 2.68 -24.72 9.29
CA GLY A 58 2.70 -23.26 9.43
C GLY A 58 2.83 -22.52 8.11
N THR A 59 2.44 -23.14 6.97
CA THR A 59 2.57 -22.56 5.62
C THR A 59 1.27 -22.03 5.05
N ALA A 60 0.16 -22.13 5.76
CA ALA A 60 -1.16 -21.69 5.28
C ALA A 60 -1.17 -20.21 4.86
N GLU A 61 -0.59 -19.31 5.66
CA GLU A 61 -0.53 -17.88 5.37
C GLU A 61 0.23 -17.60 4.06
N GLU A 62 1.34 -18.28 3.84
CA GLU A 62 2.12 -18.16 2.59
C GLU A 62 1.33 -18.67 1.39
N GLU A 63 0.58 -19.76 1.52
CA GLU A 63 -0.23 -20.31 0.44
C GLU A 63 -1.45 -19.41 0.12
N TYR A 64 -2.07 -18.78 1.13
CA TYR A 64 -3.09 -17.76 0.88
C TYR A 64 -2.52 -16.55 0.14
N ALA A 65 -1.35 -16.05 0.55
CA ALA A 65 -0.69 -14.94 -0.13
C ALA A 65 -0.42 -15.26 -1.61
N LYS A 66 0.07 -16.47 -1.92
CA LYS A 66 0.27 -16.95 -3.29
C LYS A 66 -1.04 -17.03 -4.08
N ALA A 67 -2.12 -17.52 -3.46
CA ALA A 67 -3.43 -17.59 -4.11
C ALA A 67 -3.99 -16.20 -4.47
N VAL A 68 -3.80 -15.22 -3.58
CA VAL A 68 -4.17 -13.82 -3.84
C VAL A 68 -3.33 -13.25 -4.98
N GLU A 69 -2.00 -13.41 -4.93
CA GLU A 69 -1.09 -12.91 -5.97
C GLU A 69 -1.43 -13.49 -7.36
N GLU A 70 -1.70 -14.79 -7.45
CA GLU A 70 -2.10 -15.44 -8.71
C GLU A 70 -3.43 -14.86 -9.24
N ALA A 71 -4.42 -14.65 -8.38
CA ALA A 71 -5.70 -14.06 -8.77
C ALA A 71 -5.54 -12.61 -9.25
N GLU A 72 -4.75 -11.80 -8.55
CA GLU A 72 -4.44 -10.43 -8.95
C GLU A 72 -3.72 -10.38 -10.30
N ASP A 73 -2.69 -11.20 -10.50
CA ASP A 73 -1.93 -11.24 -11.77
C ASP A 73 -2.81 -11.65 -12.95
N ASN A 74 -3.73 -12.59 -12.76
CA ASN A 74 -4.69 -12.99 -13.78
C ASN A 74 -5.68 -11.85 -14.09
N LEU A 75 -6.17 -11.13 -13.10
CA LEU A 75 -7.05 -9.99 -13.28
C LEU A 75 -6.34 -8.83 -13.99
N ILE A 76 -5.10 -8.55 -13.62
CA ILE A 76 -4.27 -7.53 -14.27
C ILE A 76 -4.05 -7.89 -15.74
N ALA A 77 -3.70 -9.15 -16.04
CA ALA A 77 -3.53 -9.61 -17.41
C ALA A 77 -4.81 -9.48 -18.25
N LEU A 78 -5.96 -9.86 -17.69
CA LEU A 78 -7.28 -9.68 -18.30
C LEU A 78 -7.55 -8.21 -18.59
N THR A 79 -7.32 -7.34 -17.62
CA THR A 79 -7.55 -5.89 -17.73
C THR A 79 -6.67 -5.26 -18.80
N VAL A 80 -5.36 -5.53 -18.76
CA VAL A 80 -4.41 -5.02 -19.77
C VAL A 80 -4.79 -5.48 -21.17
N LYS A 81 -5.18 -6.73 -21.35
CA LYS A 81 -5.63 -7.29 -22.64
C LYS A 81 -6.89 -6.58 -23.13
N THR A 82 -7.87 -6.39 -22.23
CA THR A 82 -9.17 -5.76 -22.56
C THR A 82 -8.99 -4.30 -22.96
N VAL A 83 -8.22 -3.54 -22.19
CA VAL A 83 -7.94 -2.13 -22.48
C VAL A 83 -7.16 -1.96 -23.79
N ARG A 84 -6.12 -2.76 -24.01
CA ARG A 84 -5.34 -2.69 -25.26
C ARG A 84 -6.17 -3.01 -26.50
N LYS A 85 -7.11 -3.93 -26.39
CA LYS A 85 -8.03 -4.26 -27.50
C LYS A 85 -9.07 -3.18 -27.72
N ASN A 86 -9.47 -2.45 -26.69
CA ASN A 86 -10.59 -1.48 -26.72
C ASN A 86 -10.19 -0.14 -26.06
N PRO A 87 -9.12 0.54 -26.51
CA PRO A 87 -8.51 1.63 -25.76
C PRO A 87 -9.35 2.90 -25.64
N SER A 88 -10.37 3.07 -26.52
CA SER A 88 -11.26 4.23 -26.55
C SER A 88 -12.73 3.87 -26.28
N ASP A 89 -12.99 2.64 -25.84
CA ASP A 89 -14.33 2.14 -25.53
C ASP A 89 -14.57 2.15 -24.01
N THR A 90 -15.78 2.40 -23.56
CA THR A 90 -16.17 2.44 -22.15
C THR A 90 -15.81 1.14 -21.39
N ILE A 91 -15.69 -0.01 -22.08
CA ILE A 91 -15.18 -1.23 -21.47
C ILE A 91 -13.76 -1.06 -20.90
N ALA A 92 -12.92 -0.18 -21.46
CA ALA A 92 -11.60 0.09 -20.92
C ALA A 92 -11.69 0.74 -19.54
N LEU A 93 -12.58 1.74 -19.38
CA LEU A 93 -12.84 2.37 -18.08
C LEU A 93 -13.41 1.37 -17.09
N TYR A 94 -14.42 0.59 -17.49
CA TYR A 94 -15.03 -0.44 -16.67
C TYR A 94 -13.98 -1.45 -16.15
N ALA A 95 -13.17 -1.99 -17.05
CA ALA A 95 -12.14 -2.97 -16.68
C ALA A 95 -11.11 -2.40 -15.68
N LEU A 96 -10.70 -1.12 -15.86
CA LEU A 96 -9.80 -0.45 -14.91
C LEU A 96 -10.45 -0.24 -13.54
N GLN A 97 -11.71 0.19 -13.50
CA GLN A 97 -12.45 0.39 -12.27
C GLN A 97 -12.63 -0.93 -11.50
N VAL A 98 -12.98 -2.00 -12.21
CA VAL A 98 -13.09 -3.33 -11.59
C VAL A 98 -11.72 -3.78 -11.05
N ALA A 99 -10.66 -3.71 -11.86
CA ALA A 99 -9.34 -4.15 -11.42
C ALA A 99 -8.86 -3.36 -10.20
N ALA A 100 -9.02 -2.04 -10.18
CA ALA A 100 -8.61 -1.19 -9.05
C ALA A 100 -9.32 -1.51 -7.73
N ASN A 101 -10.48 -2.17 -7.74
CA ASN A 101 -11.16 -2.62 -6.53
C ASN A 101 -10.62 -3.93 -5.94
N TYR A 102 -9.84 -4.69 -6.71
CA TYR A 102 -9.38 -6.01 -6.30
C TYR A 102 -7.87 -6.13 -6.19
N VAL A 103 -7.11 -5.30 -6.90
CA VAL A 103 -5.64 -5.37 -6.84
C VAL A 103 -5.10 -4.44 -5.76
N THR A 104 -4.07 -4.91 -5.07
CA THR A 104 -3.35 -4.12 -4.04
C THR A 104 -2.18 -3.35 -4.62
N GLY A 105 -1.65 -3.77 -5.77
CA GLY A 105 -0.51 -3.17 -6.47
C GLY A 105 -0.95 -2.39 -7.71
N TYR A 106 -1.43 -1.15 -7.55
CA TYR A 106 -1.91 -0.32 -8.68
C TYR A 106 -0.85 -0.08 -9.75
N GLU A 107 0.44 -0.09 -9.40
CA GLU A 107 1.53 0.05 -10.36
C GLU A 107 1.52 -1.04 -11.45
N LYS A 108 0.98 -2.21 -11.15
CA LYS A 108 0.79 -3.30 -12.11
C LYS A 108 -0.26 -2.97 -13.19
N LEU A 109 -1.14 -1.98 -12.94
CA LEU A 109 -2.14 -1.49 -13.90
C LEU A 109 -1.58 -0.44 -14.87
N GLU A 110 -0.36 0.06 -14.67
CA GLU A 110 0.26 1.08 -15.53
C GLU A 110 0.16 0.77 -17.04
N PRO A 111 0.43 -0.49 -17.51
CA PRO A 111 0.33 -0.80 -18.93
C PRO A 111 -1.10 -0.65 -19.48
N ALA A 112 -2.13 -0.84 -18.64
CA ALA A 112 -3.52 -0.63 -19.03
C ALA A 112 -3.85 0.86 -19.05
N VAL A 113 -3.49 1.61 -18.01
CA VAL A 113 -3.71 3.07 -17.94
C VAL A 113 -3.06 3.78 -19.12
N LYS A 114 -1.81 3.46 -19.44
CA LYS A 114 -1.10 4.03 -20.62
C LYS A 114 -1.68 3.64 -21.97
N ALA A 115 -2.45 2.57 -22.05
CA ALA A 115 -3.07 2.13 -23.30
C ALA A 115 -4.39 2.83 -23.60
N VAL A 116 -5.03 3.49 -22.62
CA VAL A 116 -6.29 4.22 -22.79
C VAL A 116 -6.11 5.37 -23.77
N LYS A 117 -7.12 5.62 -24.62
CA LYS A 117 -7.11 6.67 -25.66
C LYS A 117 -8.47 7.38 -25.74
N GLY A 118 -8.49 8.46 -26.55
CA GLY A 118 -9.71 9.21 -26.84
C GLY A 118 -10.24 9.94 -25.60
N GLU A 119 -11.55 10.09 -25.50
CA GLU A 119 -12.22 10.80 -24.41
C GLU A 119 -11.99 10.13 -23.05
N ILE A 120 -11.90 8.80 -23.02
CA ILE A 120 -11.67 8.03 -21.79
C ILE A 120 -10.32 8.35 -21.15
N ALA A 121 -9.30 8.73 -21.92
CA ALA A 121 -8.01 9.14 -21.39
C ALA A 121 -8.10 10.44 -20.53
N GLY A 122 -9.16 11.24 -20.72
CA GLY A 122 -9.46 12.42 -19.91
C GLY A 122 -10.38 12.16 -18.73
N ASP A 123 -10.83 10.92 -18.54
CA ASP A 123 -11.68 10.55 -17.41
C ASP A 123 -10.95 10.77 -16.08
N GLU A 124 -11.66 11.32 -15.09
CA GLU A 124 -11.08 11.67 -13.78
C GLU A 124 -10.51 10.45 -13.06
N PHE A 125 -11.19 9.30 -13.14
CA PHE A 125 -10.70 8.06 -12.52
C PHE A 125 -9.40 7.60 -13.16
N VAL A 126 -9.29 7.62 -14.49
CA VAL A 126 -8.06 7.22 -15.22
C VAL A 126 -6.90 8.14 -14.85
N ARG A 127 -7.16 9.46 -14.75
CA ARG A 127 -6.17 10.45 -14.35
C ARG A 127 -5.69 10.19 -12.91
N LEU A 128 -6.62 10.05 -11.96
CA LEU A 128 -6.29 9.80 -10.55
C LEU A 128 -5.55 8.48 -10.36
N LEU A 129 -5.97 7.41 -11.04
CA LEU A 129 -5.26 6.13 -11.01
C LEU A 129 -3.84 6.26 -11.57
N GLY A 130 -3.66 7.03 -12.64
CA GLY A 130 -2.34 7.32 -13.19
C GLY A 130 -1.44 8.08 -12.21
N GLU A 131 -1.98 9.10 -11.53
CA GLU A 131 -1.26 9.85 -10.50
C GLU A 131 -0.87 8.96 -9.31
N GLN A 132 -1.77 8.09 -8.86
CA GLN A 132 -1.50 7.13 -7.79
C GLN A 132 -0.38 6.15 -8.18
N ILE A 133 -0.41 5.64 -9.40
CA ILE A 133 0.66 4.76 -9.93
C ILE A 133 2.02 5.48 -9.90
N GLU A 134 2.10 6.73 -10.34
CA GLU A 134 3.36 7.49 -10.31
C GLU A 134 3.85 7.76 -8.88
N ILE A 135 2.94 7.99 -7.92
CA ILE A 135 3.27 8.10 -6.50
C ILE A 135 3.88 6.78 -6.00
N LEU A 136 3.22 5.65 -6.23
CA LEU A 136 3.67 4.34 -5.78
C LEU A 136 5.05 3.97 -6.37
N LYS A 137 5.27 4.26 -7.65
CA LYS A 137 6.56 4.05 -8.31
C LYS A 137 7.68 4.91 -7.72
N ARG A 138 7.38 6.19 -7.48
CA ARG A 138 8.34 7.13 -6.89
C ARG A 138 8.73 6.76 -5.46
N THR A 139 7.80 6.14 -4.73
CA THR A 139 7.98 5.69 -3.34
C THR A 139 8.12 4.17 -3.21
N ALA A 140 8.52 3.47 -4.28
CA ALA A 140 8.75 2.03 -4.25
C ALA A 140 9.96 1.67 -3.35
N GLU A 141 9.99 0.43 -2.86
CA GLU A 141 11.17 -0.12 -2.18
C GLU A 141 12.39 -0.01 -3.11
N GLY A 142 13.52 0.40 -2.56
CA GLY A 142 14.73 0.73 -3.31
C GLY A 142 14.84 2.18 -3.79
N SER A 143 13.75 2.95 -3.80
CA SER A 143 13.76 4.37 -4.15
C SER A 143 14.25 5.23 -2.98
N LYS A 144 14.66 6.45 -3.26
CA LYS A 144 14.93 7.46 -2.23
C LYS A 144 13.61 7.99 -1.65
N PHE A 145 13.66 8.41 -0.39
CA PHE A 145 12.51 9.05 0.22
C PHE A 145 12.07 10.30 -0.55
N VAL A 146 10.78 10.58 -0.49
CA VAL A 146 10.19 11.83 -0.98
C VAL A 146 10.00 12.74 0.21
N ASP A 147 10.70 13.87 0.21
CA ASP A 147 10.63 14.82 1.32
C ASP A 147 9.29 15.54 1.38
N PHE A 148 8.87 15.87 2.58
CA PHE A 148 7.78 16.79 2.86
C PHE A 148 8.20 17.73 3.99
N THR A 149 7.61 18.93 4.03
CA THR A 149 7.81 19.88 5.11
C THR A 149 6.43 20.36 5.57
N VAL A 150 6.14 20.20 6.84
CA VAL A 150 4.88 20.59 7.46
C VAL A 150 5.11 21.42 8.70
N GLU A 151 4.11 22.18 9.14
CA GLU A 151 4.13 22.83 10.45
C GLU A 151 3.71 21.81 11.50
N SER A 152 4.61 21.50 12.43
CA SER A 152 4.39 20.58 13.54
C SER A 152 4.21 21.35 14.83
N PHE A 153 3.22 20.96 15.63
CA PHE A 153 3.03 21.50 16.96
C PHE A 153 4.18 21.10 17.87
N ILE A 154 4.78 22.08 18.57
CA ILE A 154 5.94 21.88 19.43
C ILE A 154 5.68 22.18 20.91
N GLY A 155 4.51 22.65 21.27
CA GLY A 155 4.11 22.99 22.63
C GLY A 155 3.33 24.30 22.68
N ASP A 156 2.92 24.67 23.87
CA ASP A 156 2.31 25.97 24.15
C ASP A 156 3.35 26.93 24.72
N ASP A 157 3.19 28.22 24.44
CA ASP A 157 4.00 29.26 25.08
C ASP A 157 3.53 29.56 26.54
N ALA A 158 4.13 30.57 27.18
CA ALA A 158 3.84 30.92 28.54
C ALA A 158 2.38 31.42 28.75
N ASP A 159 1.72 31.90 27.70
CA ASP A 159 0.34 32.37 27.70
C ASP A 159 -0.67 31.29 27.31
N GLY A 160 -0.17 30.06 26.97
CA GLY A 160 -1.00 28.92 26.57
C GLY A 160 -1.35 28.91 25.07
N GLU A 161 -0.71 29.76 24.27
CA GLU A 161 -0.91 29.78 22.82
C GLU A 161 -0.06 28.75 22.10
N PRO A 162 -0.63 28.01 21.14
CA PRO A 162 0.07 26.92 20.44
C PRO A 162 1.22 27.44 19.59
N GLN A 163 2.37 26.81 19.72
CA GLN A 163 3.56 27.10 18.94
C GLN A 163 3.81 26.00 17.91
N PHE A 164 4.19 26.41 16.70
CA PHE A 164 4.49 25.50 15.60
C PHE A 164 5.90 25.76 15.07
N SER A 165 6.52 24.70 14.56
CA SER A 165 7.80 24.76 13.86
C SER A 165 7.73 23.92 12.60
N LYS A 166 8.48 24.32 11.59
CA LYS A 166 8.64 23.49 10.39
C LYS A 166 9.37 22.20 10.75
N ALA A 167 8.83 21.08 10.32
CA ALA A 167 9.42 19.77 10.43
C ALA A 167 9.39 19.09 9.06
N SER A 168 10.52 18.57 8.63
CA SER A 168 10.68 17.88 7.36
C SER A 168 11.06 16.42 7.61
N LEU A 169 10.66 15.51 6.69
CA LEU A 169 11.12 14.12 6.78
C LEU A 169 12.64 14.05 6.70
N SER A 170 13.28 14.91 5.91
CA SER A 170 14.74 15.04 5.79
C SER A 170 15.43 15.50 7.09
N ASP A 171 14.71 15.95 8.11
CA ASP A 171 15.30 16.22 9.43
C ASP A 171 15.68 14.93 10.14
N TYR A 172 15.09 13.81 9.77
CA TYR A 172 15.25 12.50 10.40
C TYR A 172 15.85 11.45 9.47
N VAL A 173 15.36 11.38 8.21
CA VAL A 173 15.69 10.36 7.22
C VAL A 173 16.88 10.81 6.35
N GLY A 174 17.75 9.84 5.97
CA GLY A 174 18.93 10.11 5.12
C GLY A 174 20.10 10.73 5.87
N ARG A 175 20.16 10.63 7.19
CA ARG A 175 21.20 11.23 8.06
C ARG A 175 22.15 10.21 8.68
N GLY A 176 22.34 9.07 8.03
CA GLY A 176 23.29 8.07 8.48
C GLY A 176 22.72 7.03 9.46
N LYS A 177 21.42 7.11 9.79
CA LYS A 177 20.71 6.15 10.63
C LYS A 177 19.62 5.44 9.85
N TYR A 178 19.30 4.22 10.23
CA TYR A 178 18.03 3.59 9.88
C TYR A 178 16.90 4.29 10.63
N VAL A 179 15.81 4.59 9.95
CA VAL A 179 14.66 5.25 10.58
C VAL A 179 13.38 4.48 10.25
N LEU A 180 12.68 4.04 11.28
CA LEU A 180 11.33 3.51 11.14
C LEU A 180 10.33 4.67 11.27
N VAL A 181 9.60 4.94 10.21
CA VAL A 181 8.54 5.95 10.20
C VAL A 181 7.19 5.26 10.35
N ASP A 182 6.42 5.68 11.36
CA ASP A 182 5.06 5.22 11.66
C ASP A 182 4.07 6.33 11.30
N PHE A 183 3.24 6.09 10.28
CA PHE A 183 2.11 6.94 9.94
C PHE A 183 0.89 6.50 10.74
N TRP A 184 0.39 7.36 11.59
CA TRP A 184 -0.65 7.05 12.56
C TRP A 184 -1.64 8.17 12.78
N SER A 185 -2.63 7.95 13.65
CA SER A 185 -3.54 8.99 14.12
C SER A 185 -4.10 8.66 15.51
N PRO A 186 -4.43 9.66 16.34
CA PRO A 186 -4.98 9.45 17.69
C PRO A 186 -6.33 8.72 17.71
N TRP A 187 -7.12 8.81 16.64
CA TRP A 187 -8.38 8.08 16.50
C TRP A 187 -8.22 6.64 16.01
N CYS A 188 -7.05 6.26 15.49
CA CYS A 188 -6.79 4.96 14.90
C CYS A 188 -6.60 3.88 15.98
N ALA A 189 -7.62 3.06 16.21
CA ALA A 189 -7.55 2.00 17.21
C ALA A 189 -6.50 0.91 16.88
N PRO A 190 -6.33 0.45 15.61
CA PRO A 190 -5.22 -0.44 15.24
C PRO A 190 -3.85 0.17 15.52
N CYS A 191 -3.64 1.46 15.23
CA CYS A 191 -2.38 2.15 15.50
C CYS A 191 -2.03 2.09 17.00
N LYS A 192 -2.99 2.42 17.87
CA LYS A 192 -2.82 2.36 19.32
C LYS A 192 -2.48 0.96 19.82
N ARG A 193 -3.01 -0.09 19.19
CA ARG A 193 -2.65 -1.48 19.52
C ARG A 193 -1.24 -1.86 19.07
N ALA A 194 -0.71 -1.22 18.04
CA ALA A 194 0.65 -1.46 17.57
C ALA A 194 1.74 -0.79 18.43
N ILE A 195 1.41 0.30 19.14
CA ILE A 195 2.38 1.08 19.93
C ILE A 195 3.20 0.23 20.90
N PRO A 196 2.65 -0.73 21.67
CA PRO A 196 3.48 -1.55 22.57
C PRO A 196 4.60 -2.31 21.84
N ALA A 197 4.31 -2.91 20.69
CA ALA A 197 5.32 -3.61 19.89
C ALA A 197 6.36 -2.63 19.28
N LEU A 198 5.92 -1.45 18.84
CA LEU A 198 6.83 -0.39 18.36
C LEU A 198 7.74 0.11 19.49
N LYS A 199 7.20 0.20 20.71
CA LYS A 199 7.98 0.58 21.89
C LYS A 199 9.05 -0.46 22.21
N ASP A 200 8.73 -1.75 22.14
CA ASP A 200 9.71 -2.84 22.34
C ASP A 200 10.84 -2.75 21.29
N ILE A 201 10.52 -2.42 20.04
CA ILE A 201 11.50 -2.20 18.97
C ILE A 201 12.37 -0.98 19.30
N TYR A 202 11.75 0.14 19.69
CA TYR A 202 12.49 1.34 20.05
C TYR A 202 13.42 1.11 21.23
N ASP A 203 12.91 0.56 22.32
CA ASP A 203 13.69 0.30 23.54
C ASP A 203 14.87 -0.67 23.28
N LYS A 204 14.72 -1.61 22.32
CA LYS A 204 15.75 -2.57 21.96
C LYS A 204 16.82 -2.02 21.01
N TYR A 205 16.43 -1.23 20.02
CA TYR A 205 17.30 -0.90 18.89
C TYR A 205 17.72 0.57 18.81
N HIS A 206 17.00 1.50 19.48
CA HIS A 206 17.35 2.93 19.46
C HIS A 206 18.80 3.17 19.88
N GLY A 207 19.49 4.06 19.13
CA GLY A 207 20.88 4.40 19.38
C GLY A 207 21.55 5.17 18.25
N GLU A 208 22.83 4.92 18.04
CA GLU A 208 23.62 5.61 17.01
C GLU A 208 23.17 5.26 15.61
N ASP A 209 22.73 4.01 15.39
CA ASP A 209 22.43 3.47 14.06
C ASP A 209 20.92 3.42 13.74
N PHE A 210 20.03 3.56 14.72
CA PHE A 210 18.58 3.40 14.54
C PHE A 210 17.79 4.43 15.34
N ASP A 211 16.73 4.96 14.71
CA ASP A 211 15.76 5.85 15.35
C ASP A 211 14.34 5.60 14.82
N MET A 212 13.35 6.21 15.46
CA MET A 212 11.96 6.16 15.05
C MET A 212 11.35 7.56 14.94
N LEU A 213 10.36 7.68 14.05
CA LEU A 213 9.57 8.88 13.84
C LEU A 213 8.10 8.49 13.69
N SER A 214 7.20 9.08 14.48
CA SER A 214 5.77 9.00 14.22
C SER A 214 5.27 10.26 13.52
N VAL A 215 4.55 10.08 12.43
CA VAL A 215 3.93 11.15 11.65
C VAL A 215 2.42 11.06 11.78
N ALA A 216 1.80 12.03 12.42
CA ALA A 216 0.36 12.09 12.55
C ALA A 216 -0.28 12.52 11.23
N VAL A 217 -1.33 11.79 10.80
CA VAL A 217 -2.05 12.06 9.56
C VAL A 217 -3.57 11.98 9.78
N TRP A 218 -4.34 12.69 8.94
CA TRP A 218 -5.81 12.62 8.88
C TRP A 218 -6.56 12.99 10.16
N GLU A 219 -6.00 13.81 11.03
CA GLU A 219 -6.68 14.25 12.27
C GLU A 219 -7.93 15.09 11.96
N GLU A 220 -7.84 16.01 11.00
CA GLU A 220 -8.93 16.89 10.58
C GLU A 220 -10.15 16.11 10.08
N SER A 221 -9.94 14.94 9.48
CA SER A 221 -11.02 14.07 8.97
C SER A 221 -11.97 13.57 10.07
N ARG A 222 -11.55 13.68 11.35
CA ARG A 222 -12.29 13.24 12.54
C ARG A 222 -12.51 14.36 13.55
N ASN A 223 -12.40 15.62 13.11
CA ASN A 223 -12.50 16.80 13.99
C ASN A 223 -11.51 16.75 15.16
N MET A 224 -10.35 16.16 14.94
CA MET A 224 -9.22 16.14 15.87
C MET A 224 -8.14 17.12 15.41
N ASN A 225 -7.24 17.45 16.31
CA ASN A 225 -6.13 18.34 16.03
C ASN A 225 -4.84 17.86 16.72
N TYR A 226 -3.76 18.56 16.50
CA TYR A 226 -2.43 18.30 17.06
C TYR A 226 -2.42 18.01 18.56
N ARG A 227 -3.33 18.62 19.38
CA ARG A 227 -3.42 18.36 20.82
C ARG A 227 -3.87 16.92 21.10
N ASN A 228 -4.86 16.43 20.35
CA ASN A 228 -5.30 15.04 20.49
C ASN A 228 -4.16 14.06 20.21
N THR A 229 -3.29 14.38 19.24
CA THR A 229 -2.10 13.58 18.93
C THR A 229 -1.12 13.56 20.09
N VAL A 230 -0.76 14.73 20.61
CA VAL A 230 0.18 14.88 21.73
C VAL A 230 -0.34 14.17 22.98
N ASP A 231 -1.60 14.41 23.34
CA ASP A 231 -2.24 13.77 24.50
C ASP A 231 -2.27 12.24 24.35
N THR A 232 -2.62 11.74 23.16
CA THR A 232 -2.65 10.31 22.90
C THR A 232 -1.23 9.73 22.93
N ALA A 233 -0.25 10.38 22.32
CA ALA A 233 1.14 9.97 22.36
C ALA A 233 1.66 9.84 23.80
N ALA A 234 1.35 10.82 24.65
CA ALA A 234 1.71 10.79 26.08
C ALA A 234 1.04 9.62 26.82
N VAL A 235 -0.27 9.40 26.60
CA VAL A 235 -1.03 8.30 27.25
C VAL A 235 -0.48 6.93 26.87
N TYR A 236 -0.10 6.73 25.61
CA TYR A 236 0.44 5.45 25.12
C TYR A 236 1.97 5.32 25.28
N GLY A 237 2.64 6.37 25.78
CA GLY A 237 4.06 6.36 26.09
C GLY A 237 4.96 6.37 24.85
N ILE A 238 4.55 7.08 23.79
CA ILE A 238 5.41 7.36 22.64
C ILE A 238 6.53 8.30 23.15
N ASN A 239 7.75 7.83 23.11
CA ASN A 239 8.95 8.51 23.64
C ASN A 239 10.04 8.71 22.57
N TRP A 240 9.67 8.57 21.31
CA TRP A 240 10.52 8.88 20.14
C TRP A 240 10.02 10.13 19.41
N ASN A 241 10.71 10.51 18.34
CA ASN A 241 10.40 11.72 17.58
C ASN A 241 8.98 11.68 16.98
N THR A 242 8.30 12.84 16.95
CA THR A 242 6.94 12.97 16.41
C THR A 242 6.82 14.21 15.53
N ILE A 243 6.05 14.11 14.46
CA ILE A 243 5.53 15.22 13.65
C ILE A 243 4.02 15.28 13.87
N ASN A 244 3.57 16.32 14.57
CA ASN A 244 2.20 16.46 15.07
C ASN A 244 1.46 17.54 14.28
N ASN A 245 0.98 17.23 13.08
CA ASN A 245 0.24 18.19 12.27
C ASN A 245 -1.10 17.72 11.73
N GLY A 246 -1.31 16.40 11.62
CA GLY A 246 -2.56 15.80 11.20
C GLY A 246 -2.97 16.02 9.74
N HIS A 247 -2.13 16.66 8.91
CA HIS A 247 -2.44 16.96 7.51
C HIS A 247 -2.44 15.70 6.61
N LEU A 248 -3.10 15.83 5.47
CA LEU A 248 -3.19 14.74 4.47
C LEU A 248 -1.90 14.55 3.68
N GLU A 249 -1.12 15.62 3.50
CA GLU A 249 0.00 15.66 2.56
C GLU A 249 1.04 14.55 2.75
N PRO A 250 1.56 14.26 3.96
CA PRO A 250 2.55 13.20 4.12
C PRO A 250 2.05 11.83 3.68
N ALA A 251 0.78 11.49 4.00
CA ALA A 251 0.18 10.23 3.58
C ALA A 251 -0.03 10.17 2.06
N ALA A 252 -0.53 11.25 1.46
CA ALA A 252 -0.77 11.36 0.03
C ALA A 252 0.51 11.23 -0.79
N LEU A 253 1.63 11.83 -0.34
CA LEU A 253 2.94 11.74 -1.02
C LEU A 253 3.50 10.32 -1.10
N TYR A 254 3.12 9.45 -0.16
CA TYR A 254 3.55 8.05 -0.10
C TYR A 254 2.50 7.06 -0.59
N GLY A 255 1.35 7.55 -1.05
CA GLY A 255 0.24 6.71 -1.51
C GLY A 255 -0.38 5.88 -0.38
N ILE A 256 -0.38 6.40 0.85
CA ILE A 256 -0.91 5.72 2.03
C ILE A 256 -2.42 5.93 2.08
N GLU A 257 -3.18 4.86 2.02
CA GLU A 257 -4.65 4.85 2.03
C GLU A 257 -5.24 4.33 3.34
N ALA A 258 -4.42 3.65 4.16
CA ALA A 258 -4.83 3.11 5.45
C ALA A 258 -3.70 3.21 6.49
N ILE A 259 -4.06 3.33 7.76
CA ILE A 259 -3.14 3.36 8.90
C ILE A 259 -3.51 2.28 9.95
N PRO A 260 -2.55 1.72 10.71
CA PRO A 260 -1.13 2.10 10.75
C PRO A 260 -0.39 1.77 9.45
N TYR A 261 0.61 2.56 9.09
CA TYR A 261 1.47 2.28 7.96
C TYR A 261 2.94 2.55 8.32
N LEU A 262 3.79 1.57 8.14
CA LEU A 262 5.19 1.65 8.51
C LEU A 262 6.08 1.71 7.28
N ILE A 263 7.14 2.54 7.34
CA ILE A 263 8.19 2.56 6.31
C ILE A 263 9.54 2.53 7.02
N LEU A 264 10.37 1.54 6.67
CA LEU A 264 11.76 1.50 7.11
C LEU A 264 12.66 2.15 6.06
N PHE A 265 13.42 3.14 6.48
CA PHE A 265 14.40 3.83 5.65
C PHE A 265 15.82 3.45 6.04
N GLY A 266 16.68 3.31 5.04
CA GLY A 266 18.13 3.14 5.21
C GLY A 266 18.84 4.44 5.59
N PRO A 267 20.12 4.33 6.01
CA PRO A 267 20.94 5.48 6.44
C PRO A 267 21.08 6.58 5.38
N ASP A 268 20.98 6.22 4.13
CA ASP A 268 21.06 7.12 2.97
C ASP A 268 19.69 7.61 2.48
N GLY A 269 18.62 7.28 3.21
CA GLY A 269 17.23 7.62 2.87
C GLY A 269 16.59 6.72 1.81
N THR A 270 17.18 5.56 1.52
CA THR A 270 16.53 4.56 0.65
C THR A 270 15.37 3.90 1.39
N ILE A 271 14.21 3.76 0.75
CA ILE A 271 13.06 3.01 1.25
C ILE A 271 13.43 1.53 1.22
N LEU A 272 13.60 0.92 2.37
CA LEU A 272 14.01 -0.48 2.48
C LEU A 272 12.80 -1.43 2.51
N LYS A 273 11.74 -1.02 3.24
CA LYS A 273 10.52 -1.82 3.35
C LYS A 273 9.31 -0.94 3.62
N LYS A 274 8.21 -1.24 2.96
CA LYS A 274 6.90 -0.60 3.16
C LYS A 274 5.94 -1.58 3.81
N ASN A 275 5.26 -1.11 4.83
CA ASN A 275 4.21 -1.82 5.56
C ASN A 275 4.57 -3.28 5.96
N PRO A 276 5.76 -3.53 6.55
CA PRO A 276 6.15 -4.86 6.96
C PRO A 276 5.22 -5.39 8.08
N SER A 277 5.01 -6.70 8.13
CA SER A 277 4.45 -7.34 9.32
C SER A 277 5.40 -7.16 10.51
N SER A 278 4.88 -7.30 11.73
CA SER A 278 5.73 -7.17 12.94
C SER A 278 6.89 -8.17 12.95
N ALA A 279 6.69 -9.39 12.44
CA ALA A 279 7.73 -10.41 12.38
C ALA A 279 8.82 -10.05 11.36
N GLU A 280 8.41 -9.60 10.15
CA GLU A 280 9.33 -9.12 9.11
C GLU A 280 10.14 -7.91 9.61
N LEU A 281 9.48 -6.96 10.30
CA LEU A 281 10.12 -5.76 10.82
C LEU A 281 11.23 -6.10 11.81
N VAL A 282 10.95 -6.95 12.81
CA VAL A 282 11.94 -7.37 13.81
C VAL A 282 13.09 -8.12 13.15
N GLY A 283 12.80 -9.04 12.23
CA GLY A 283 13.82 -9.79 11.48
C GLY A 283 14.69 -8.86 10.62
N LEU A 284 14.07 -7.91 9.92
CA LEU A 284 14.77 -6.97 9.06
C LEU A 284 15.67 -6.03 9.87
N ILE A 285 15.17 -5.41 10.94
CA ILE A 285 15.97 -4.53 11.80
C ILE A 285 17.11 -5.32 12.45
N GLY A 286 16.83 -6.51 13.00
CA GLY A 286 17.83 -7.36 13.63
C GLY A 286 18.95 -7.75 12.67
N SER A 287 18.63 -8.22 11.47
CA SER A 287 19.63 -8.58 10.45
C SER A 287 20.42 -7.37 9.94
N THR A 288 19.77 -6.21 9.82
CA THR A 288 20.37 -5.00 9.29
C THR A 288 21.34 -4.36 10.30
N LEU A 289 21.01 -4.39 11.59
CA LEU A 289 21.85 -3.86 12.67
C LEU A 289 22.83 -4.90 13.25
N GLY A 290 22.78 -6.17 12.80
CA GLY A 290 23.63 -7.24 13.31
C GLY A 290 23.36 -7.62 14.77
N ARG A 291 22.13 -7.46 15.25
CA ARG A 291 21.73 -7.65 16.65
C ARG A 291 20.51 -8.55 16.80
#